data_0e8d066fc2e3eb6a6aa9da88ca0bd57f
#
_entry.id   0e8d066fc2e3eb6a6aa9da88ca0bd57f
#
_cell.length_a   1.000
_cell.length_b   1.000
_cell.length_c   1.000
_cell.angle_alpha   90.00
_cell.angle_beta   90.00
_cell.angle_gamma   90.00
#
_symmetry.space_group_name_H-M   'P 1'
#
loop_
_entity.id
_entity.type
_entity.pdbx_description
1 polymer ?
#
loop_
_entity_poly.entity_id
_entity_poly.type
_entity_poly.pdbx_seq_one_letter_code
_entity_poly.pdbx_strand_id
1 'polypeptide(L)'
;MNIPNRLTILRILLVPVCLLLAGYGYNIPAAIVFAAACLTDTLDGYIARKKKLITNFGKFADPIADKILVLSMMIVLCSKQLLPVWLPVILVFRELLVDGLRMVAAEQGRVVAAGWSGKIKTTSQMVLIICALVLGYNTFILVFSIVVAALTLYSGIEYFWKLRDLFKKDLGIHS
;
A
#
# COMPACT_ATOMS: atom_id res chain seq x y z
N MET A 1 25.68 -4.64 -1.56
CA MET A 1 24.24 -4.29 -1.64
C MET A 1 23.77 -4.47 -3.07
N ASN A 2 22.73 -5.26 -3.28
CA ASN A 2 22.18 -5.53 -4.61
C ASN A 2 21.35 -4.31 -5.10
N ILE A 3 21.20 -4.19 -6.43
CA ILE A 3 20.43 -3.10 -7.06
C ILE A 3 19.02 -2.94 -6.46
N PRO A 4 18.21 -4.02 -6.29
CA PRO A 4 16.90 -3.92 -5.65
C PRO A 4 16.95 -3.27 -4.26
N ASN A 5 17.85 -3.70 -3.38
CA ASN A 5 17.97 -3.13 -2.04
C ASN A 5 18.31 -1.63 -2.03
N ARG A 6 19.11 -1.16 -3.01
CA ARG A 6 19.41 0.27 -3.17
C ARG A 6 18.16 1.06 -3.57
N LEU A 7 17.32 0.51 -4.45
CA LEU A 7 16.07 1.15 -4.88
C LEU A 7 15.06 1.22 -3.73
N THR A 8 14.96 0.18 -2.88
CA THR A 8 14.13 0.20 -1.67
C THR A 8 14.58 1.29 -0.70
N ILE A 9 15.90 1.41 -0.45
CA ILE A 9 16.43 2.48 0.42
C ILE A 9 16.17 3.85 -0.20
N LEU A 10 16.40 4.01 -1.49
CA LEU A 10 16.09 5.27 -2.20
C LEU A 10 14.60 5.64 -2.01
N ARG A 11 13.69 4.67 -2.16
CA ARG A 11 12.25 4.91 -1.91
C ARG A 11 11.99 5.38 -0.49
N ILE A 12 12.58 4.75 0.52
CA ILE A 12 12.45 5.18 1.92
C ILE A 12 12.94 6.63 2.11
N LEU A 13 14.05 7.00 1.47
CA LEU A 13 14.59 8.36 1.51
C LEU A 13 13.72 9.37 0.72
N LEU A 14 12.98 8.92 -0.29
CA LEU A 14 12.03 9.76 -1.03
C LEU A 14 10.74 10.03 -0.27
N VAL A 15 10.37 9.19 0.74
CA VAL A 15 9.17 9.44 1.55
C VAL A 15 9.20 10.84 2.18
N PRO A 16 10.19 11.23 3.00
CA PRO A 16 10.21 12.55 3.60
C PRO A 16 10.23 13.68 2.56
N VAL A 17 10.87 13.47 1.41
CA VAL A 17 10.88 14.46 0.32
C VAL A 17 9.47 14.68 -0.23
N CYS A 18 8.72 13.59 -0.51
CA CYS A 18 7.33 13.67 -0.95
C CYS A 18 6.45 14.39 0.08
N LEU A 19 6.60 14.05 1.37
CA LEU A 19 5.82 14.63 2.46
C LEU A 19 6.08 16.12 2.62
N LEU A 20 7.34 16.55 2.56
CA LEU A 20 7.72 17.96 2.63
C LEU A 20 7.17 18.74 1.43
N LEU A 21 7.37 18.25 0.21
CA LEU A 21 6.85 18.90 -0.99
C LEU A 21 5.33 19.04 -0.93
N ALA A 22 4.60 17.98 -0.61
CA ALA A 22 3.15 18.03 -0.45
C ALA A 22 2.75 18.94 0.70
N GLY A 23 3.42 18.88 1.85
CA GLY A 23 3.16 19.70 3.04
C GLY A 23 3.28 21.20 2.75
N TYR A 24 4.32 21.62 2.06
CA TYR A 24 4.54 23.01 1.66
C TYR A 24 3.67 23.48 0.47
N GLY A 25 2.85 22.62 -0.12
CA GLY A 25 1.95 22.98 -1.21
C GLY A 25 2.54 22.83 -2.62
N TYR A 26 3.74 22.30 -2.74
CA TYR A 26 4.33 21.95 -4.04
C TYR A 26 3.73 20.66 -4.60
N ASN A 27 2.41 20.70 -4.90
CA ASN A 27 1.62 19.51 -5.23
C ASN A 27 2.14 18.81 -6.51
N ILE A 28 2.48 19.55 -7.57
CA ILE A 28 2.97 18.95 -8.82
C ILE A 28 4.35 18.30 -8.64
N PRO A 29 5.35 18.94 -8.04
CA PRO A 29 6.62 18.29 -7.69
C PRO A 29 6.42 17.05 -6.80
N ALA A 30 5.53 17.12 -5.80
CA ALA A 30 5.19 15.98 -4.94
C ALA A 30 4.61 14.81 -5.74
N ALA A 31 3.70 15.08 -6.69
CA ALA A 31 3.12 14.06 -7.58
C ALA A 31 4.19 13.39 -8.45
N ILE A 32 5.13 14.15 -9.00
CA ILE A 32 6.23 13.62 -9.83
C ILE A 32 7.14 12.71 -9.00
N VAL A 33 7.58 13.17 -7.81
CA VAL A 33 8.46 12.39 -6.94
C VAL A 33 7.74 11.13 -6.43
N PHE A 34 6.46 11.24 -6.06
CA PHE A 34 5.64 10.10 -5.65
C PHE A 34 5.47 9.08 -6.78
N ALA A 35 5.16 9.51 -8.01
CA ALA A 35 5.06 8.64 -9.17
C ALA A 35 6.39 7.95 -9.48
N ALA A 36 7.52 8.66 -9.41
CA ALA A 36 8.84 8.09 -9.56
C ALA A 36 9.13 7.02 -8.50
N ALA A 37 8.79 7.28 -7.22
CA ALA A 37 8.94 6.30 -6.14
C ALA A 37 8.09 5.04 -6.37
N CYS A 38 6.84 5.17 -6.85
CA CYS A 38 5.99 4.02 -7.21
C CYS A 38 6.54 3.23 -8.40
N LEU A 39 7.10 3.91 -9.40
CA LEU A 39 7.72 3.25 -10.56
C LEU A 39 8.98 2.47 -10.16
N THR A 40 9.80 3.01 -9.26
CA THR A 40 10.99 2.30 -8.76
C THR A 40 10.60 1.00 -8.07
N ASP A 41 9.49 0.95 -7.31
CA ASP A 41 8.96 -0.28 -6.68
C ASP A 41 8.64 -1.37 -7.72
N THR A 42 7.95 -0.97 -8.78
CA THR A 42 7.60 -1.91 -9.86
C THR A 42 8.84 -2.46 -10.57
N LEU A 43 9.85 -1.60 -10.77
CA LEU A 43 11.09 -1.94 -11.45
C LEU A 43 11.98 -2.85 -10.59
N ASP A 44 12.17 -2.53 -9.29
CA ASP A 44 13.02 -3.34 -8.40
C ASP A 44 12.43 -4.74 -8.20
N GLY A 45 11.12 -4.85 -8.00
CA GLY A 45 10.42 -6.12 -7.92
C GLY A 45 10.55 -6.96 -9.19
N TYR A 46 10.52 -6.34 -10.37
CA TYR A 46 10.75 -7.02 -11.65
C TYR A 46 12.20 -7.50 -11.78
N ILE A 47 13.18 -6.63 -11.50
CA ILE A 47 14.61 -6.93 -11.58
C ILE A 47 15.01 -8.03 -10.58
N ALA A 48 14.51 -7.95 -9.34
CA ALA A 48 14.79 -8.94 -8.29
C ALA A 48 14.32 -10.34 -8.70
N ARG A 49 13.11 -10.45 -9.25
CA ARG A 49 12.57 -11.72 -9.74
C ARG A 49 13.34 -12.25 -10.95
N LYS A 50 13.61 -11.40 -11.95
CA LYS A 50 14.29 -11.81 -13.19
C LYS A 50 15.74 -12.24 -12.94
N LYS A 51 16.46 -11.56 -12.03
CA LYS A 51 17.87 -11.84 -11.72
C LYS A 51 18.05 -12.78 -10.51
N LYS A 52 16.98 -13.30 -9.90
CA LYS A 52 17.01 -14.14 -8.68
C LYS A 52 17.78 -13.50 -7.52
N LEU A 53 17.77 -12.16 -7.43
CA LEU A 53 18.47 -11.36 -6.41
C LEU A 53 17.57 -11.07 -5.20
N ILE A 54 16.77 -12.05 -4.80
CA ILE A 54 15.86 -11.90 -3.67
C ILE A 54 16.67 -12.00 -2.37
N THR A 55 16.61 -10.96 -1.54
CA THR A 55 17.29 -10.89 -0.24
C THR A 55 16.28 -10.91 0.91
N ASN A 56 16.70 -11.35 2.10
CA ASN A 56 15.84 -11.27 3.29
C ASN A 56 15.52 -9.81 3.66
N PHE A 57 16.47 -8.89 3.46
CA PHE A 57 16.25 -7.46 3.65
C PHE A 57 15.17 -6.92 2.71
N GLY A 58 15.24 -7.22 1.40
CA GLY A 58 14.22 -6.80 0.44
C GLY A 58 12.84 -7.34 0.78
N LYS A 59 12.73 -8.64 1.10
CA LYS A 59 11.45 -9.25 1.52
C LYS A 59 10.80 -8.54 2.70
N PHE A 60 11.59 -7.99 3.61
CA PHE A 60 11.13 -7.25 4.78
C PHE A 60 10.88 -5.77 4.46
N ALA A 61 11.85 -5.10 3.80
CA ALA A 61 11.84 -3.66 3.62
C ALA A 61 10.87 -3.18 2.53
N ASP A 62 10.70 -3.93 1.42
CA ASP A 62 9.84 -3.55 0.30
C ASP A 62 8.38 -3.33 0.71
N PRO A 63 7.70 -4.28 1.40
CA PRO A 63 6.31 -4.09 1.83
C PRO A 63 6.14 -2.94 2.82
N ILE A 64 7.14 -2.68 3.64
CA ILE A 64 7.12 -1.59 4.63
C ILE A 64 7.27 -0.25 3.93
N ALA A 65 8.27 -0.12 3.03
CA ALA A 65 8.53 1.11 2.29
C ALA A 65 7.32 1.56 1.47
N ASP A 66 6.66 0.62 0.77
CA ASP A 66 5.45 0.88 -0.01
C ASP A 66 4.30 1.38 0.87
N LYS A 67 4.04 0.72 1.99
CA LYS A 67 2.98 1.13 2.92
C LYS A 67 3.26 2.49 3.55
N ILE A 68 4.50 2.73 4.00
CA ILE A 68 4.88 4.02 4.57
C ILE A 68 4.65 5.13 3.54
N LEU A 69 5.11 4.96 2.30
CA LEU A 69 4.95 5.96 1.26
C LEU A 69 3.47 6.31 1.03
N VAL A 70 2.64 5.30 0.79
CA VAL A 70 1.21 5.50 0.46
C VAL A 70 0.43 6.07 1.64
N LEU A 71 0.56 5.47 2.84
CA LEU A 71 -0.21 5.90 4.02
C LEU A 71 0.20 7.29 4.50
N SER A 72 1.49 7.60 4.52
CA SER A 72 1.98 8.91 4.92
C SER A 72 1.50 10.01 3.97
N MET A 73 1.54 9.77 2.65
CA MET A 73 1.00 10.71 1.67
C MET A 73 -0.50 10.92 1.85
N MET A 74 -1.28 9.87 2.09
CA MET A 74 -2.71 10.03 2.36
C MET A 74 -2.99 10.86 3.61
N ILE A 75 -2.22 10.67 4.69
CA ILE A 75 -2.35 11.48 5.92
C ILE A 75 -2.08 12.96 5.62
N VAL A 76 -0.99 13.27 4.89
CA VAL A 76 -0.68 14.66 4.49
C VAL A 76 -1.79 15.24 3.60
N LEU A 77 -2.31 14.48 2.64
CA LEU A 77 -3.41 14.95 1.79
C LEU A 77 -4.71 15.18 2.58
N CYS A 78 -4.98 14.37 3.60
CA CYS A 78 -6.11 14.60 4.51
C CYS A 78 -5.92 15.87 5.34
N SER A 79 -4.72 16.12 5.88
CA SER A 79 -4.43 17.35 6.63
C SER A 79 -4.60 18.61 5.78
N LYS A 80 -4.41 18.49 4.47
CA LYS A 80 -4.62 19.57 3.46
C LYS A 80 -6.04 19.59 2.89
N GLN A 81 -6.95 18.78 3.41
CA GLN A 81 -8.32 18.66 2.92
C GLN A 81 -8.43 18.23 1.43
N LEU A 82 -7.40 17.60 0.89
CA LEU A 82 -7.39 17.06 -0.47
C LEU A 82 -7.97 15.66 -0.55
N LEU A 83 -8.05 14.93 0.57
CA LEU A 83 -8.70 13.63 0.71
C LEU A 83 -9.56 13.58 1.97
N PRO A 84 -10.64 12.78 1.99
CA PRO A 84 -11.45 12.59 3.18
C PRO A 84 -10.73 11.78 4.26
N VAL A 85 -10.85 12.19 5.53
CA VAL A 85 -10.13 11.61 6.68
C VAL A 85 -10.48 10.14 6.93
N TRP A 86 -11.70 9.70 6.62
CA TRP A 86 -12.12 8.32 6.79
C TRP A 86 -11.36 7.33 5.88
N LEU A 87 -10.81 7.81 4.75
CA LEU A 87 -10.14 6.96 3.77
C LEU A 87 -8.87 6.30 4.35
N PRO A 88 -7.85 7.04 4.85
CA PRO A 88 -6.66 6.41 5.42
C PRO A 88 -6.99 5.52 6.64
N VAL A 89 -8.04 5.81 7.40
CA VAL A 89 -8.47 4.95 8.50
C VAL A 89 -8.88 3.57 8.00
N ILE A 90 -9.71 3.50 6.95
CA ILE A 90 -10.12 2.24 6.31
C ILE A 90 -8.90 1.49 5.76
N LEU A 91 -7.96 2.21 5.14
CA LEU A 91 -6.76 1.62 4.57
C LEU A 91 -5.87 0.99 5.65
N VAL A 92 -5.56 1.77 6.71
CA VAL A 92 -4.73 1.30 7.82
C VAL A 92 -5.35 0.07 8.47
N PHE A 93 -6.66 0.12 8.76
CA PHE A 93 -7.38 -1.01 9.34
C PHE A 93 -7.22 -2.28 8.48
N ARG A 94 -7.44 -2.15 7.17
CA ARG A 94 -7.29 -3.29 6.25
C ARG A 94 -5.86 -3.79 6.17
N GLU A 95 -4.85 -2.89 6.09
CA GLU A 95 -3.45 -3.31 6.04
C GLU A 95 -3.06 -4.13 7.26
N LEU A 96 -3.39 -3.62 8.47
CA LEU A 96 -3.08 -4.31 9.72
C LEU A 96 -3.81 -5.66 9.83
N LEU A 97 -5.09 -5.70 9.44
CA LEU A 97 -5.87 -6.94 9.45
C LEU A 97 -5.26 -8.01 8.53
N VAL A 98 -4.92 -7.65 7.29
CA VAL A 98 -4.35 -8.60 6.32
C VAL A 98 -2.93 -9.02 6.72
N ASP A 99 -2.13 -8.11 7.27
CA ASP A 99 -0.79 -8.49 7.75
C ASP A 99 -0.87 -9.45 8.94
N GLY A 100 -1.76 -9.18 9.90
CA GLY A 100 -2.02 -10.10 11.01
C GLY A 100 -2.46 -11.49 10.53
N LEU A 101 -3.40 -11.55 9.57
CA LEU A 101 -3.82 -12.81 8.96
C LEU A 101 -2.67 -13.55 8.28
N ARG A 102 -1.78 -12.84 7.59
CA ARG A 102 -0.61 -13.43 6.96
C ARG A 102 0.41 -13.96 7.97
N MET A 103 0.59 -13.26 9.10
CA MET A 103 1.48 -13.71 10.16
C MET A 103 0.98 -15.04 10.76
N VAL A 104 -0.30 -15.12 11.12
CA VAL A 104 -0.90 -16.36 11.63
C VAL A 104 -0.84 -17.50 10.61
N ALA A 105 -1.10 -17.21 9.32
CA ALA A 105 -0.97 -18.20 8.26
C ALA A 105 0.47 -18.73 8.12
N ALA A 106 1.47 -17.83 8.21
CA ALA A 106 2.88 -18.18 8.10
C ALA A 106 3.36 -19.07 9.26
N GLU A 107 2.90 -18.82 10.49
CA GLU A 107 3.16 -19.69 11.66
C GLU A 107 2.64 -21.11 11.44
N GLN A 108 1.52 -21.25 10.73
CA GLN A 108 0.96 -22.56 10.36
C GLN A 108 1.57 -23.16 9.08
N GLY A 109 2.68 -22.58 8.58
CA GLY A 109 3.38 -23.05 7.37
C GLY A 109 2.64 -22.74 6.06
N ARG A 110 1.57 -21.90 6.09
CA ARG A 110 0.78 -21.54 4.90
C ARG A 110 1.27 -20.21 4.32
N VAL A 111 1.82 -20.24 3.11
CA VAL A 111 2.23 -19.03 2.38
C VAL A 111 1.07 -18.55 1.52
N VAL A 112 0.52 -17.38 1.86
CA VAL A 112 -0.60 -16.77 1.13
C VAL A 112 -0.09 -15.70 0.18
N ALA A 113 -0.17 -15.97 -1.11
CA ALA A 113 0.21 -15.01 -2.15
C ALA A 113 -0.78 -13.84 -2.22
N ALA A 114 -0.27 -12.68 -2.65
CA ALA A 114 -1.12 -11.51 -2.90
C ALA A 114 -2.12 -11.80 -4.03
N GLY A 115 -3.41 -11.63 -3.75
CA GLY A 115 -4.48 -11.76 -4.75
C GLY A 115 -4.50 -10.59 -5.74
N TRP A 116 -5.21 -10.77 -6.86
CA TRP A 116 -5.44 -9.71 -7.85
C TRP A 116 -6.15 -8.50 -7.25
N SER A 117 -7.10 -8.71 -6.35
CA SER A 117 -7.81 -7.65 -5.62
C SER A 117 -6.86 -6.74 -4.86
N GLY A 118 -5.82 -7.30 -4.22
CA GLY A 118 -4.78 -6.55 -3.53
C GLY A 118 -3.96 -5.66 -4.48
N LYS A 119 -3.64 -6.15 -5.68
CA LYS A 119 -2.91 -5.37 -6.70
C LYS A 119 -3.75 -4.19 -7.20
N ILE A 120 -5.00 -4.45 -7.58
CA ILE A 120 -5.93 -3.41 -8.06
C ILE A 120 -6.11 -2.34 -6.99
N LYS A 121 -6.34 -2.74 -5.73
CA LYS A 121 -6.45 -1.82 -4.59
C LYS A 121 -5.22 -0.91 -4.48
N THR A 122 -4.00 -1.47 -4.46
CA THR A 122 -2.77 -0.68 -4.30
C THR A 122 -2.56 0.28 -5.47
N THR A 123 -2.74 -0.18 -6.71
CA THR A 123 -2.65 0.69 -7.89
C THR A 123 -3.67 1.82 -7.84
N SER A 124 -4.93 1.53 -7.48
CA SER A 124 -5.98 2.55 -7.36
C SER A 124 -5.65 3.60 -6.29
N GLN A 125 -5.03 3.22 -5.17
CA GLN A 125 -4.57 4.14 -4.13
C GLN A 125 -3.47 5.08 -4.65
N MET A 126 -2.48 4.54 -5.38
CA MET A 126 -1.40 5.34 -5.97
C MET A 126 -1.94 6.36 -6.98
N VAL A 127 -2.86 5.93 -7.85
CA VAL A 127 -3.51 6.81 -8.83
C VAL A 127 -4.34 7.89 -8.12
N LEU A 128 -5.10 7.54 -7.08
CA LEU A 128 -5.89 8.52 -6.32
C LEU A 128 -5.00 9.61 -5.68
N ILE A 129 -3.85 9.24 -5.09
CA ILE A 129 -2.91 10.19 -4.52
C ILE A 129 -2.42 11.17 -5.59
N ILE A 130 -2.00 10.67 -6.75
CA ILE A 130 -1.54 11.51 -7.86
C ILE A 130 -2.66 12.43 -8.34
N CYS A 131 -3.87 11.90 -8.55
CA CYS A 131 -5.02 12.71 -8.95
C CYS A 131 -5.37 13.79 -7.92
N ALA A 132 -5.34 13.48 -6.61
CA ALA A 132 -5.62 14.43 -5.55
C ALA A 132 -4.57 15.57 -5.50
N LEU A 133 -3.29 15.25 -5.74
CA LEU A 133 -2.23 16.26 -5.81
C LEU A 133 -2.39 17.19 -7.03
N VAL A 134 -2.79 16.65 -8.19
CA VAL A 134 -2.87 17.41 -9.45
C VAL A 134 -4.17 18.20 -9.57
N LEU A 135 -5.31 17.56 -9.22
CA LEU A 135 -6.64 18.14 -9.45
C LEU A 135 -7.20 18.87 -8.24
N GLY A 136 -6.59 18.70 -7.06
CA GLY A 136 -7.15 19.19 -5.80
C GLY A 136 -8.42 18.43 -5.40
N TYR A 137 -9.05 18.87 -4.30
CA TYR A 137 -10.31 18.28 -3.84
C TYR A 137 -11.47 18.72 -4.75
N ASN A 138 -12.18 17.75 -5.30
CA ASN A 138 -13.36 17.95 -6.11
C ASN A 138 -14.28 16.71 -6.04
N THR A 139 -15.47 16.77 -6.66
CA THR A 139 -16.43 15.66 -6.66
C THR A 139 -15.85 14.38 -7.25
N PHE A 140 -15.01 14.48 -8.27
CA PHE A 140 -14.33 13.32 -8.87
C PHE A 140 -13.43 12.63 -7.85
N ILE A 141 -12.61 13.38 -7.11
CA ILE A 141 -11.71 12.84 -6.07
C ILE A 141 -12.52 12.21 -4.94
N LEU A 142 -13.66 12.80 -4.54
CA LEU A 142 -14.53 12.19 -3.54
C LEU A 142 -15.10 10.84 -4.01
N VAL A 143 -15.65 10.79 -5.22
CA VAL A 143 -16.20 9.56 -5.80
C VAL A 143 -15.09 8.50 -5.95
N PHE A 144 -13.92 8.89 -6.43
CA PHE A 144 -12.78 7.98 -6.57
C PHE A 144 -12.29 7.47 -5.20
N SER A 145 -12.32 8.31 -4.15
CA SER A 145 -12.02 7.88 -2.77
C SER A 145 -13.00 6.80 -2.27
N ILE A 146 -14.29 6.93 -2.58
CA ILE A 146 -15.30 5.91 -2.25
C ILE A 146 -15.01 4.60 -2.99
N VAL A 147 -14.67 4.67 -4.27
CA VAL A 147 -14.30 3.47 -5.05
C VAL A 147 -13.07 2.78 -4.46
N VAL A 148 -12.02 3.54 -4.12
CA VAL A 148 -10.79 3.01 -3.51
C VAL A 148 -11.09 2.37 -2.14
N ALA A 149 -11.97 2.98 -1.33
CA ALA A 149 -12.40 2.39 -0.07
C ALA A 149 -13.15 1.09 -0.28
N ALA A 150 -14.08 1.03 -1.23
CA ALA A 150 -14.82 -0.19 -1.56
C ALA A 150 -13.89 -1.32 -2.03
N LEU A 151 -12.94 -1.03 -2.91
CA LEU A 151 -11.92 -2.00 -3.35
C LEU A 151 -11.05 -2.47 -2.18
N THR A 152 -10.72 -1.58 -1.26
CA THR A 152 -9.93 -1.90 -0.06
C THR A 152 -10.68 -2.84 0.85
N LEU A 153 -11.94 -2.56 1.16
CA LEU A 153 -12.79 -3.42 1.98
C LEU A 153 -13.02 -4.78 1.33
N TYR A 154 -13.36 -4.80 0.04
CA TYR A 154 -13.53 -6.03 -0.73
C TYR A 154 -12.28 -6.92 -0.65
N SER A 155 -11.10 -6.34 -0.88
CA SER A 155 -9.83 -7.06 -0.79
C SER A 155 -9.55 -7.59 0.62
N GLY A 156 -9.94 -6.86 1.68
CA GLY A 156 -9.82 -7.32 3.06
C GLY A 156 -10.74 -8.51 3.36
N ILE A 157 -12.00 -8.41 2.95
CA ILE A 157 -13.00 -9.48 3.09
C ILE A 157 -12.54 -10.73 2.34
N GLU A 158 -12.09 -10.60 1.09
CA GLU A 158 -11.58 -11.74 0.30
C GLU A 158 -10.45 -12.47 1.04
N TYR A 159 -9.50 -11.73 1.63
CA TYR A 159 -8.42 -12.31 2.41
C TYR A 159 -8.91 -13.03 3.66
N PHE A 160 -9.85 -12.43 4.40
CA PHE A 160 -10.44 -13.05 5.57
C PHE A 160 -11.18 -14.36 5.22
N TRP A 161 -11.97 -14.35 4.14
CA TRP A 161 -12.66 -15.55 3.68
C TRP A 161 -11.71 -16.67 3.29
N LYS A 162 -10.60 -16.36 2.61
CA LYS A 162 -9.58 -17.35 2.22
C LYS A 162 -8.87 -17.97 3.43
N LEU A 163 -8.78 -17.25 4.53
CA LEU A 163 -8.03 -17.65 5.71
C LEU A 163 -8.93 -17.99 6.91
N ARG A 164 -10.24 -17.94 6.75
CA ARG A 164 -11.19 -18.24 7.84
C ARG A 164 -10.97 -19.61 8.51
N ASP A 165 -10.44 -20.57 7.75
CA ASP A 165 -10.18 -21.91 8.26
C ASP A 165 -9.06 -21.95 9.32
N LEU A 166 -8.20 -20.92 9.38
CA LEU A 166 -7.19 -20.81 10.43
C LEU A 166 -7.79 -20.67 11.83
N PHE A 167 -8.99 -20.07 11.91
CA PHE A 167 -9.67 -19.79 13.18
C PHE A 167 -10.76 -20.80 13.55
N LYS A 168 -11.11 -21.74 12.64
CA LYS A 168 -12.18 -22.73 12.91
C LYS A 168 -11.90 -23.55 14.17
N LYS A 169 -10.64 -23.96 14.38
CA LYS A 169 -10.22 -24.75 15.55
C LYS A 169 -10.40 -23.97 16.85
N ASP A 170 -10.02 -22.70 16.85
CA ASP A 170 -10.02 -21.85 18.05
C ASP A 170 -11.43 -21.36 18.40
N LEU A 171 -12.30 -21.22 17.39
CA LEU A 171 -13.69 -20.78 17.55
C LEU A 171 -14.67 -21.96 17.79
N GLY A 172 -14.18 -23.22 17.88
CA GLY A 172 -15.03 -24.40 18.12
C GLY A 172 -16.05 -24.66 17.01
N ILE A 173 -15.85 -24.10 15.81
CA ILE A 173 -16.74 -24.28 14.66
C ILE A 173 -16.37 -25.62 13.99
N HIS A 174 -16.95 -26.70 14.50
CA HIS A 174 -16.91 -28.00 13.83
C HIS A 174 -17.88 -27.98 12.64
N SER A 175 -17.37 -28.17 11.44
CA SER A 175 -18.17 -28.41 10.22
C SER A 175 -18.56 -29.85 10.12
#